data_8b87f9d544e36650e6dd5ef963701853
#
_entry.id   8b87f9d544e36650e6dd5ef963701853
#
_cell.length_a   1.000
_cell.length_b   1.000
_cell.length_c   1.000
_cell.angle_alpha   90.00
_cell.angle_beta   90.00
_cell.angle_gamma   90.00
#
_symmetry.space_group_name_H-M   'P 1'
#
loop_
_entity.id
_entity.type
_entity.pdbx_description
1 polymer ?
#
loop_
_entity_poly.entity_id
_entity_poly.type
_entity_poly.pdbx_seq_one_letter_code
_entity_poly.pdbx_strand_id
1 'polypeptide(L)'
;MPTFRQQLARMFHETHSFKWDKTKGFTLASGQVSPFYVDCRVLMAHPSARRLVGHLAHEALMGVEMDCLGGLEIGAISIATTISDFAYAADSKREWRTFVVRKQAKDHGLGKLIEGAIRPGDRAVIVDDVLTSGGSLLKAVASARQAGLVVGHALVIVDRKEQDGRIKVEQEGVKVISLLTIDDLTSAQ
;
A
#
# COMPACT_ATOMS: atom_id res chain seq x y z
N MET A 1 -3.37 19.80 18.85
CA MET A 1 -3.89 19.51 17.49
C MET A 1 -3.73 18.02 17.22
N PRO A 2 -4.64 17.38 16.47
CA PRO A 2 -4.49 15.97 16.11
C PRO A 2 -3.27 15.77 15.20
N THR A 3 -2.54 14.68 15.38
CA THR A 3 -1.44 14.28 14.50
C THR A 3 -1.95 13.94 13.10
N PHE A 4 -1.08 13.94 12.09
CA PHE A 4 -1.48 13.51 10.72
C PHE A 4 -2.02 12.08 10.69
N ARG A 5 -1.48 11.19 11.52
CA ARG A 5 -1.97 9.81 11.70
C ARG A 5 -3.40 9.80 12.23
N GLN A 6 -3.71 10.59 13.26
CA GLN A 6 -5.06 10.74 13.79
C GLN A 6 -6.02 11.39 12.78
N GLN A 7 -5.54 12.37 12.01
CA GLN A 7 -6.34 12.98 10.94
C GLN A 7 -6.68 11.95 9.86
N LEU A 8 -5.70 11.14 9.41
CA LEU A 8 -5.94 10.10 8.42
C LEU A 8 -6.94 9.04 8.94
N ALA A 9 -6.81 8.61 10.20
CA ALA A 9 -7.76 7.67 10.80
C ALA A 9 -9.20 8.23 10.82
N ARG A 10 -9.39 9.52 11.15
CA ARG A 10 -10.70 10.19 11.08
C ARG A 10 -11.26 10.25 9.65
N MET A 11 -10.39 10.51 8.65
CA MET A 11 -10.81 10.52 7.24
C MET A 11 -11.44 9.20 6.80
N PHE A 12 -11.04 8.05 7.35
CA PHE A 12 -11.67 6.76 7.06
C PHE A 12 -13.14 6.72 7.50
N HIS A 13 -13.48 7.37 8.62
CA HIS A 13 -14.87 7.49 9.10
C HIS A 13 -15.65 8.52 8.28
N GLU A 14 -15.09 9.69 8.08
CA GLU A 14 -15.72 10.79 7.33
C GLU A 14 -16.05 10.42 5.88
N THR A 15 -15.19 9.62 5.25
CA THR A 15 -15.39 9.14 3.86
C THR A 15 -16.16 7.83 3.77
N HIS A 16 -16.60 7.27 4.89
CA HIS A 16 -17.22 5.94 4.97
C HIS A 16 -16.35 4.81 4.40
N SER A 17 -15.03 5.01 4.39
CA SER A 17 -14.03 4.02 3.92
C SER A 17 -13.74 2.93 4.96
N PHE A 18 -14.23 3.09 6.17
CA PHE A 18 -14.16 2.12 7.25
C PHE A 18 -15.55 1.82 7.79
N LYS A 19 -15.86 0.53 7.95
CA LYS A 19 -17.09 0.06 8.59
C LYS A 19 -16.76 -1.02 9.60
N TRP A 20 -17.49 -1.03 10.70
CA TRP A 20 -17.36 -1.98 11.78
C TRP A 20 -18.72 -2.57 12.14
N ASP A 21 -18.86 -3.88 12.02
CA ASP A 21 -20.05 -4.64 12.42
C ASP A 21 -19.62 -5.90 13.18
N LYS A 22 -19.85 -5.89 14.49
CA LYS A 22 -19.50 -7.01 15.37
C LYS A 22 -20.47 -8.20 15.27
N THR A 23 -21.67 -7.98 14.73
CA THR A 23 -22.73 -8.98 14.72
C THR A 23 -22.74 -9.82 13.45
N LYS A 24 -22.75 -9.17 12.28
CA LYS A 24 -22.79 -9.87 10.99
C LYS A 24 -21.41 -10.02 10.36
N GLY A 25 -20.54 -9.02 10.59
CA GLY A 25 -19.26 -8.95 9.91
C GLY A 25 -19.37 -8.75 8.39
N PHE A 26 -18.22 -8.79 7.73
CA PHE A 26 -18.06 -8.61 6.29
C PHE A 26 -17.30 -9.79 5.71
N THR A 27 -17.82 -10.42 4.65
CA THR A 27 -17.11 -11.49 3.94
C THR A 27 -15.98 -10.89 3.12
N LEU A 28 -14.76 -11.32 3.40
CA LEU A 28 -13.55 -10.92 2.68
C LEU A 28 -13.39 -11.69 1.37
N ALA A 29 -12.49 -11.23 0.51
CA ALA A 29 -12.15 -11.93 -0.73
C ALA A 29 -11.59 -13.36 -0.49
N SER A 30 -11.04 -13.63 0.70
CA SER A 30 -10.61 -14.97 1.13
C SER A 30 -11.77 -15.91 1.53
N GLY A 31 -13.02 -15.41 1.56
CA GLY A 31 -14.19 -16.12 2.08
C GLY A 31 -14.34 -16.06 3.61
N GLN A 32 -13.36 -15.53 4.33
CA GLN A 32 -13.45 -15.37 5.79
C GLN A 32 -14.32 -14.18 6.16
N VAL A 33 -14.97 -14.26 7.33
CA VAL A 33 -15.75 -13.15 7.90
C VAL A 33 -14.88 -12.35 8.86
N SER A 34 -14.84 -11.04 8.65
CA SER A 34 -14.17 -10.10 9.56
C SER A 34 -15.18 -9.07 10.08
N PRO A 35 -15.06 -8.59 11.32
CA PRO A 35 -15.90 -7.52 11.83
C PRO A 35 -15.63 -6.16 11.14
N PHE A 36 -14.58 -6.07 10.34
CA PHE A 36 -14.12 -4.82 9.71
C PHE A 36 -14.21 -4.88 8.20
N TYR A 37 -14.60 -3.76 7.60
CA TYR A 37 -14.48 -3.49 6.17
C TYR A 37 -13.68 -2.23 5.94
N VAL A 38 -12.62 -2.31 5.15
CA VAL A 38 -11.73 -1.19 4.81
C VAL A 38 -11.68 -1.05 3.29
N ASP A 39 -12.03 0.12 2.76
CA ASP A 39 -11.95 0.44 1.33
C ASP A 39 -11.09 1.68 1.10
N CYS A 40 -9.79 1.46 0.93
CA CYS A 40 -8.85 2.55 0.66
C CYS A 40 -9.04 3.18 -0.73
N ARG A 41 -9.76 2.54 -1.67
CA ARG A 41 -10.05 3.15 -2.98
C ARG A 41 -11.01 4.31 -2.83
N VAL A 42 -12.00 4.20 -1.95
CA VAL A 42 -12.89 5.30 -1.57
C VAL A 42 -12.09 6.40 -0.89
N LEU A 43 -11.25 6.06 0.10
CA LEU A 43 -10.36 7.02 0.78
C LEU A 43 -9.49 7.78 -0.23
N MET A 44 -8.78 7.05 -1.09
CA MET A 44 -7.84 7.63 -2.06
C MET A 44 -8.52 8.42 -3.19
N ALA A 45 -9.84 8.38 -3.32
CA ALA A 45 -10.58 9.28 -4.20
C ALA A 45 -10.57 10.74 -3.68
N HIS A 46 -10.37 10.95 -2.37
CA HIS A 46 -10.37 12.28 -1.75
C HIS A 46 -8.97 12.91 -1.76
N PRO A 47 -8.78 14.13 -2.35
CA PRO A 47 -7.48 14.80 -2.39
C PRO A 47 -6.88 15.07 -1.01
N SER A 48 -7.74 15.41 -0.02
CA SER A 48 -7.33 15.63 1.38
C SER A 48 -6.73 14.38 2.01
N ALA A 49 -7.33 13.21 1.78
CA ALA A 49 -6.79 11.93 2.25
C ALA A 49 -5.47 11.58 1.55
N ARG A 50 -5.39 11.76 0.21
CA ARG A 50 -4.12 11.57 -0.52
C ARG A 50 -2.99 12.43 0.04
N ARG A 51 -3.27 13.69 0.39
CA ARG A 51 -2.26 14.56 1.01
C ARG A 51 -1.73 13.99 2.32
N LEU A 52 -2.61 13.46 3.18
CA LEU A 52 -2.22 12.83 4.46
C LEU A 52 -1.42 11.54 4.22
N VAL A 53 -1.88 10.70 3.29
CA VAL A 53 -1.15 9.47 2.90
C VAL A 53 0.23 9.81 2.35
N GLY A 54 0.34 10.79 1.43
CA GLY A 54 1.61 11.24 0.87
C GLY A 54 2.57 11.72 1.94
N HIS A 55 2.09 12.54 2.89
CA HIS A 55 2.90 13.06 4.00
C HIS A 55 3.43 11.94 4.90
N LEU A 56 2.54 11.08 5.40
CA LEU A 56 2.90 9.99 6.31
C LEU A 56 3.82 8.96 5.64
N ALA A 57 3.54 8.63 4.37
CA ALA A 57 4.38 7.70 3.63
C ALA A 57 5.77 8.29 3.33
N HIS A 58 5.85 9.57 2.95
CA HIS A 58 7.13 10.26 2.75
C HIS A 58 7.96 10.25 4.04
N GLU A 59 7.36 10.60 5.18
CA GLU A 59 8.03 10.56 6.48
C GLU A 59 8.53 9.15 6.82
N ALA A 60 7.69 8.13 6.63
CA ALA A 60 8.03 6.73 6.92
C ALA A 60 9.12 6.15 6.01
N LEU A 61 9.28 6.70 4.80
CA LEU A 61 10.26 6.25 3.80
C LEU A 61 11.54 7.10 3.76
N MET A 62 11.67 8.14 4.59
CA MET A 62 12.83 9.05 4.58
C MET A 62 14.18 8.33 4.74
N GLY A 63 14.24 7.25 5.52
CA GLY A 63 15.45 6.45 5.74
C GLY A 63 15.58 5.23 4.83
N VAL A 64 14.66 5.04 3.88
CA VAL A 64 14.67 3.90 2.97
C VAL A 64 15.33 4.29 1.65
N GLU A 65 16.40 3.60 1.31
CA GLU A 65 17.03 3.75 0.00
C GLU A 65 16.17 3.05 -1.06
N MET A 66 15.64 3.81 -2.01
CA MET A 66 14.82 3.28 -3.10
C MET A 66 14.93 4.10 -4.37
N ASP A 67 14.71 3.44 -5.50
CA ASP A 67 14.73 4.01 -6.85
C ASP A 67 13.32 4.08 -7.45
N CYS A 68 12.44 3.16 -7.02
CA CYS A 68 11.06 3.09 -7.50
C CYS A 68 10.12 2.48 -6.45
N LEU A 69 8.82 2.70 -6.66
CA LEU A 69 7.77 2.10 -5.83
C LEU A 69 6.57 1.72 -6.70
N GLY A 70 5.87 0.68 -6.28
CA GLY A 70 4.71 0.17 -7.00
C GLY A 70 4.15 -1.09 -6.35
N GLY A 71 3.13 -1.68 -6.96
CA GLY A 71 2.49 -2.87 -6.40
C GLY A 71 1.39 -3.40 -7.29
N LEU A 72 0.57 -4.31 -6.75
CA LEU A 72 -0.47 -4.98 -7.52
C LEU A 72 -1.62 -4.03 -7.87
N GLU A 73 -2.06 -4.07 -9.14
CA GLU A 73 -3.25 -3.32 -9.57
C GLU A 73 -4.50 -3.76 -8.78
N ILE A 74 -5.45 -2.88 -8.51
CA ILE A 74 -5.59 -1.45 -8.81
C ILE A 74 -5.14 -0.59 -7.62
N GLY A 75 -5.16 -1.12 -6.39
CA GLY A 75 -4.95 -0.37 -5.14
C GLY A 75 -3.63 0.39 -5.10
N ALA A 76 -2.56 -0.25 -5.56
CA ALA A 76 -1.23 0.32 -5.52
C ALA A 76 -1.03 1.56 -6.41
N ILE A 77 -1.80 1.72 -7.51
CA ILE A 77 -1.55 2.76 -8.51
C ILE A 77 -1.66 4.17 -7.91
N SER A 78 -2.80 4.48 -7.28
CA SER A 78 -3.02 5.79 -6.68
C SER A 78 -2.07 6.07 -5.51
N ILE A 79 -1.70 5.05 -4.76
CA ILE A 79 -0.79 5.15 -3.61
C ILE A 79 0.61 5.48 -4.10
N ALA A 80 1.16 4.69 -5.04
CA ALA A 80 2.48 4.90 -5.59
C ALA A 80 2.63 6.29 -6.20
N THR A 81 1.67 6.71 -7.05
CA THR A 81 1.66 8.04 -7.65
C THR A 81 1.62 9.14 -6.59
N THR A 82 0.73 9.01 -5.60
CA THR A 82 0.62 10.00 -4.50
C THR A 82 1.93 10.15 -3.73
N ILE A 83 2.60 9.04 -3.40
CA ILE A 83 3.87 9.06 -2.66
C ILE A 83 4.99 9.68 -3.50
N SER A 84 5.09 9.28 -4.78
CA SER A 84 6.07 9.81 -5.72
C SER A 84 5.92 11.32 -5.90
N ASP A 85 4.71 11.80 -6.20
CA ASP A 85 4.42 13.21 -6.39
C ASP A 85 4.70 14.04 -5.12
N PHE A 86 4.32 13.51 -3.96
CA PHE A 86 4.57 14.18 -2.68
C PHE A 86 6.08 14.28 -2.39
N ALA A 87 6.83 13.21 -2.62
CA ALA A 87 8.28 13.18 -2.40
C ALA A 87 9.00 14.16 -3.32
N TYR A 88 8.63 14.18 -4.61
CA TYR A 88 9.19 15.12 -5.59
C TYR A 88 8.87 16.59 -5.25
N ALA A 89 7.65 16.87 -4.82
CA ALA A 89 7.25 18.21 -4.40
C ALA A 89 7.99 18.68 -3.13
N ALA A 90 8.33 17.75 -2.22
CA ALA A 90 9.09 18.05 -1.01
C ALA A 90 10.58 18.22 -1.29
N ASP A 91 11.15 17.43 -2.20
CA ASP A 91 12.55 17.47 -2.64
C ASP A 91 12.65 16.94 -4.08
N SER A 92 12.87 17.83 -5.06
CA SER A 92 12.94 17.46 -6.48
C SER A 92 14.09 16.51 -6.85
N LYS A 93 15.03 16.26 -5.94
CA LYS A 93 16.06 15.21 -6.12
C LYS A 93 15.51 13.80 -5.86
N ARG A 94 14.31 13.67 -5.27
CA ARG A 94 13.64 12.40 -4.98
C ARG A 94 12.71 12.00 -6.13
N GLU A 95 13.28 11.66 -7.26
CA GLU A 95 12.54 11.18 -8.42
C GLU A 95 12.26 9.68 -8.29
N TRP A 96 11.38 9.31 -7.35
CA TRP A 96 10.96 7.93 -7.14
C TRP A 96 10.01 7.49 -8.26
N ARG A 97 10.52 6.70 -9.20
CA ARG A 97 9.72 6.22 -10.34
C ARG A 97 8.63 5.26 -9.90
N THR A 98 7.52 5.21 -10.63
CA THR A 98 6.41 4.31 -10.28
C THR A 98 6.31 3.14 -11.27
N PHE A 99 5.81 2.01 -10.76
CA PHE A 99 5.46 0.85 -11.57
C PHE A 99 4.17 0.18 -11.06
N VAL A 100 3.58 -0.66 -11.91
CA VAL A 100 2.37 -1.42 -11.61
C VAL A 100 2.61 -2.89 -11.91
N VAL A 101 2.27 -3.75 -10.97
CA VAL A 101 2.20 -5.20 -11.18
C VAL A 101 0.78 -5.56 -11.59
N ARG A 102 0.63 -6.20 -12.73
CA ARG A 102 -0.66 -6.65 -13.25
C ARG A 102 -1.10 -7.96 -12.58
N LYS A 103 -2.40 -8.15 -12.45
CA LYS A 103 -2.97 -9.43 -11.96
C LYS A 103 -2.73 -10.55 -12.95
N GLN A 104 -2.74 -10.22 -14.25
CA GLN A 104 -2.51 -11.15 -15.36
C GLN A 104 -1.56 -10.52 -16.38
N ALA A 105 -0.76 -11.35 -17.03
CA ALA A 105 0.06 -10.89 -18.15
C ALA A 105 -0.82 -10.40 -19.32
N LYS A 106 -0.29 -9.50 -20.14
CA LYS A 106 -0.98 -9.10 -21.38
C LYS A 106 -1.02 -10.26 -22.36
N ASP A 107 -2.16 -10.46 -23.00
CA ASP A 107 -2.30 -11.44 -24.09
C ASP A 107 -1.59 -11.00 -25.37
N HIS A 108 -1.20 -9.70 -25.46
CA HIS A 108 -0.55 -9.09 -26.61
C HIS A 108 0.69 -8.30 -26.20
N GLY A 109 1.68 -8.23 -27.10
CA GLY A 109 2.96 -7.55 -26.88
C GLY A 109 3.99 -8.43 -26.18
N LEU A 110 4.81 -7.84 -25.30
CA LEU A 110 5.91 -8.55 -24.61
C LEU A 110 5.46 -9.42 -23.41
N GLY A 111 4.16 -9.59 -23.17
CA GLY A 111 3.63 -10.41 -22.06
C GLY A 111 4.08 -9.96 -20.66
N LYS A 112 4.49 -8.70 -20.50
CA LYS A 112 5.04 -8.20 -19.24
C LYS A 112 3.98 -8.13 -18.15
N LEU A 113 4.34 -8.62 -16.96
CA LEU A 113 3.55 -8.46 -15.73
C LEU A 113 3.75 -7.10 -15.07
N ILE A 114 4.82 -6.37 -15.40
CA ILE A 114 5.12 -5.06 -14.82
C ILE A 114 5.11 -3.99 -15.91
N GLU A 115 4.39 -2.91 -15.63
CA GLU A 115 4.33 -1.69 -16.42
C GLU A 115 4.97 -0.54 -15.62
N GLY A 116 5.73 0.31 -16.28
CA GLY A 116 6.37 1.49 -15.68
C GLY A 116 7.86 1.58 -15.96
N ALA A 117 8.51 2.55 -15.32
CA ALA A 117 9.91 2.88 -15.55
C ALA A 117 10.81 2.16 -14.52
N ILE A 118 11.07 0.88 -14.73
CA ILE A 118 11.97 0.07 -13.88
C ILE A 118 13.23 -0.34 -14.63
N ARG A 119 14.29 -0.61 -13.87
CA ARG A 119 15.57 -1.15 -14.37
C ARG A 119 16.02 -2.32 -13.49
N PRO A 120 16.62 -3.37 -14.05
CA PRO A 120 17.22 -4.42 -13.24
C PRO A 120 18.22 -3.82 -12.24
N GLY A 121 18.14 -4.28 -10.97
CA GLY A 121 18.94 -3.77 -9.87
C GLY A 121 18.33 -2.57 -9.12
N ASP A 122 17.25 -1.96 -9.63
CA ASP A 122 16.54 -0.91 -8.88
C ASP A 122 16.05 -1.45 -7.53
N ARG A 123 16.22 -0.65 -6.49
CA ARG A 123 15.66 -0.91 -5.16
C ARG A 123 14.20 -0.46 -5.16
N ALA A 124 13.30 -1.40 -4.95
CA ALA A 124 11.87 -1.16 -5.04
C ALA A 124 11.19 -1.27 -3.67
N VAL A 125 10.27 -0.36 -3.39
CA VAL A 125 9.30 -0.49 -2.29
C VAL A 125 7.98 -0.96 -2.87
N ILE A 126 7.46 -2.08 -2.37
CA ILE A 126 6.13 -2.55 -2.75
C ILE A 126 5.08 -1.80 -1.94
N VAL A 127 4.05 -1.27 -2.62
CA VAL A 127 2.95 -0.58 -1.93
C VAL A 127 1.64 -1.33 -2.15
N ASP A 128 0.81 -1.35 -1.11
CA ASP A 128 -0.56 -1.87 -1.20
C ASP A 128 -1.48 -1.03 -0.30
N ASP A 129 -2.77 -1.17 -0.46
CA ASP A 129 -3.76 -0.43 0.32
C ASP A 129 -3.98 -1.06 1.71
N VAL A 130 -4.25 -2.36 1.76
CA VAL A 130 -4.62 -3.06 2.99
C VAL A 130 -3.87 -4.38 3.12
N LEU A 131 -3.17 -4.57 4.23
CA LEU A 131 -2.56 -5.84 4.58
C LEU A 131 -3.53 -6.68 5.43
N THR A 132 -3.94 -7.84 4.88
CA THR A 132 -4.72 -8.86 5.60
C THR A 132 -3.94 -10.17 5.65
N SER A 133 -3.99 -10.96 4.57
CA SER A 133 -3.24 -12.23 4.48
C SER A 133 -1.84 -12.09 3.89
N GLY A 134 -1.50 -10.93 3.31
CA GLY A 134 -0.25 -10.67 2.62
C GLY A 134 -0.17 -11.18 1.17
N GLY A 135 -1.21 -11.85 0.67
CA GLY A 135 -1.18 -12.48 -0.66
C GLY A 135 -0.90 -11.51 -1.81
N SER A 136 -1.50 -10.31 -1.81
CA SER A 136 -1.25 -9.27 -2.83
C SER A 136 0.18 -8.77 -2.78
N LEU A 137 0.69 -8.46 -1.57
CA LEU A 137 2.07 -8.02 -1.38
C LEU A 137 3.07 -9.09 -1.84
N LEU A 138 2.88 -10.35 -1.42
CA LEU A 138 3.76 -11.47 -1.81
C LEU A 138 3.78 -11.69 -3.32
N LYS A 139 2.62 -11.60 -3.99
CA LYS A 139 2.56 -11.66 -5.45
C LYS A 139 3.32 -10.50 -6.10
N ALA A 140 3.17 -9.29 -5.60
CA ALA A 140 3.89 -8.12 -6.12
C ALA A 140 5.41 -8.24 -5.88
N VAL A 141 5.85 -8.69 -4.70
CA VAL A 141 7.26 -8.96 -4.36
C VAL A 141 7.86 -9.97 -5.33
N ALA A 142 7.19 -11.12 -5.53
CA ALA A 142 7.67 -12.16 -6.43
C ALA A 142 7.81 -11.64 -7.88
N SER A 143 6.80 -10.94 -8.38
CA SER A 143 6.84 -10.36 -9.73
C SER A 143 7.94 -9.31 -9.89
N ALA A 144 8.13 -8.44 -8.88
CA ALA A 144 9.17 -7.41 -8.88
C ALA A 144 10.58 -8.06 -8.88
N ARG A 145 10.81 -9.05 -8.02
CA ARG A 145 12.08 -9.80 -7.98
C ARG A 145 12.34 -10.55 -9.30
N GLN A 146 11.31 -11.15 -9.89
CA GLN A 146 11.44 -11.81 -11.20
C GLN A 146 11.83 -10.83 -12.32
N ALA A 147 11.42 -9.55 -12.21
CA ALA A 147 11.81 -8.48 -13.13
C ALA A 147 13.21 -7.89 -12.82
N GLY A 148 13.93 -8.44 -11.85
CA GLY A 148 15.29 -8.03 -11.46
C GLY A 148 15.35 -6.91 -10.44
N LEU A 149 14.23 -6.55 -9.79
CA LEU A 149 14.22 -5.53 -8.74
C LEU A 149 14.70 -6.10 -7.40
N VAL A 150 15.32 -5.26 -6.59
CA VAL A 150 15.73 -5.57 -5.22
C VAL A 150 14.61 -5.08 -4.28
N VAL A 151 13.89 -6.00 -3.64
CA VAL A 151 12.76 -5.68 -2.76
C VAL A 151 13.11 -6.03 -1.32
N GLY A 152 13.24 -4.99 -0.48
CA GLY A 152 13.50 -5.11 0.95
C GLY A 152 12.43 -4.48 1.83
N HIS A 153 11.50 -3.69 1.26
CA HIS A 153 10.47 -3.00 2.01
C HIS A 153 9.12 -3.06 1.30
N ALA A 154 8.06 -3.08 2.11
CA ALA A 154 6.68 -2.85 1.65
C ALA A 154 6.02 -1.79 2.53
N LEU A 155 5.14 -0.98 1.94
CA LEU A 155 4.34 0.02 2.65
C LEU A 155 2.86 -0.21 2.38
N VAL A 156 2.05 -0.21 3.45
CA VAL A 156 0.59 -0.31 3.37
C VAL A 156 -0.07 0.84 4.10
N ILE A 157 -1.26 1.26 3.63
CA ILE A 157 -2.03 2.27 4.36
C ILE A 157 -2.55 1.69 5.66
N VAL A 158 -3.17 0.51 5.63
CA VAL A 158 -3.73 -0.13 6.82
C VAL A 158 -3.22 -1.56 6.98
N ASP A 159 -2.65 -1.86 8.14
CA ASP A 159 -2.41 -3.23 8.59
C ASP A 159 -3.59 -3.69 9.47
N ARG A 160 -4.32 -4.70 9.01
CA ARG A 160 -5.49 -5.25 9.72
C ARG A 160 -5.11 -6.15 10.89
N LYS A 161 -3.81 -6.52 11.01
CA LYS A 161 -3.32 -7.47 12.03
C LYS A 161 -4.08 -8.81 12.02
N GLU A 162 -4.55 -9.22 10.85
CA GLU A 162 -5.29 -10.46 10.64
C GLU A 162 -4.48 -11.44 9.80
N GLN A 163 -4.76 -12.74 9.95
CA GLN A 163 -4.26 -13.83 9.10
C GLN A 163 -2.73 -13.94 8.99
N ASP A 164 -1.99 -13.42 9.97
CA ASP A 164 -0.51 -13.41 10.00
C ASP A 164 0.13 -12.79 8.76
N GLY A 165 -0.59 -11.89 8.08
CA GLY A 165 -0.15 -11.32 6.81
C GLY A 165 1.20 -10.61 6.90
N ARG A 166 1.43 -9.84 7.97
CA ARG A 166 2.72 -9.20 8.22
C ARG A 166 3.84 -10.22 8.38
N ILE A 167 3.62 -11.26 9.21
CA ILE A 167 4.62 -12.30 9.48
C ILE A 167 5.02 -12.99 8.17
N LYS A 168 4.05 -13.37 7.33
CA LYS A 168 4.30 -14.02 6.04
C LYS A 168 5.14 -13.16 5.10
N VAL A 169 4.86 -11.86 5.03
CA VAL A 169 5.63 -10.93 4.18
C VAL A 169 7.04 -10.74 4.73
N GLU A 170 7.19 -10.60 6.06
CA GLU A 170 8.49 -10.40 6.69
C GLU A 170 9.38 -11.66 6.65
N GLN A 171 8.80 -12.85 6.63
CA GLN A 171 9.53 -14.11 6.38
C GLN A 171 10.21 -14.17 4.99
N GLU A 172 9.67 -13.43 4.02
CA GLU A 172 10.31 -13.26 2.71
C GLU A 172 11.44 -12.22 2.70
N GLY A 173 11.86 -11.72 3.87
CA GLY A 173 12.90 -10.69 4.01
C GLY A 173 12.43 -9.29 3.60
N VAL A 174 11.12 -9.02 3.61
CA VAL A 174 10.52 -7.73 3.25
C VAL A 174 9.97 -7.07 4.50
N LYS A 175 10.60 -5.98 4.96
CA LYS A 175 10.14 -5.22 6.12
C LYS A 175 8.84 -4.47 5.79
N VAL A 176 7.80 -4.69 6.58
CA VAL A 176 6.49 -4.04 6.39
C VAL A 176 6.39 -2.75 7.20
N ILE A 177 6.06 -1.66 6.51
CA ILE A 177 5.73 -0.34 7.08
C ILE A 177 4.23 -0.13 6.92
N SER A 178 3.51 0.17 8.00
CA SER A 178 2.08 0.50 7.96
C SER A 178 1.86 1.93 8.43
N LEU A 179 1.07 2.71 7.69
CA LEU A 179 0.71 4.07 8.08
C LEU A 179 -0.28 4.05 9.25
N LEU A 180 -1.24 3.14 9.21
CA LEU A 180 -2.23 2.88 10.26
C LEU A 180 -2.34 1.37 10.52
N THR A 181 -2.91 1.05 11.65
CA THR A 181 -3.40 -0.29 11.99
C THR A 181 -4.91 -0.28 12.16
N ILE A 182 -5.54 -1.45 12.22
CA ILE A 182 -6.97 -1.56 12.51
C ILE A 182 -7.33 -0.92 13.86
N ASP A 183 -6.41 -0.96 14.84
CA ASP A 183 -6.64 -0.36 16.15
C ASP A 183 -6.70 1.17 16.07
N ASP A 184 -5.93 1.81 15.19
CA ASP A 184 -6.00 3.24 14.95
C ASP A 184 -7.39 3.65 14.40
N LEU A 185 -7.96 2.83 13.51
CA LEU A 185 -9.29 3.09 12.94
C LEU A 185 -10.41 2.89 13.96
N THR A 186 -10.32 1.85 14.79
CA THR A 186 -11.33 1.58 15.82
C THR A 186 -11.29 2.59 16.97
N SER A 187 -10.14 3.20 17.22
CA SER A 187 -9.96 4.20 18.30
C SER A 187 -10.28 5.63 17.85
N ALA A 188 -10.47 5.87 16.56
CA ALA A 188 -10.71 7.21 16.00
C ALA A 188 -12.21 7.61 15.94
N GLN A 189 -13.10 6.79 16.52
CA GLN A 189 -14.55 7.05 16.60
C GLN A 189 -14.88 8.24 17.51
#